data_d085ab99380acb831957ab298898d655
#
_entry.id   d085ab99380acb831957ab298898d655
#
_cell.length_a   1.000
_cell.length_b   1.000
_cell.length_c   1.000
_cell.angle_alpha   90.00
_cell.angle_beta   90.00
_cell.angle_gamma   90.00
#
_symmetry.space_group_name_H-M   'P 1'
#
loop_
_entity.id
_entity.type
_entity.pdbx_description
1 polymer ?
#
loop_
_entity_poly.entity_id
_entity_poly.type
_entity_poly.pdbx_seq_one_letter_code
_entity_poly.pdbx_strand_id
1 'polypeptide(L)'
;MSRPRALENVRVVDFSWVRAGPWATRWLGALGAEIIKIEWPENERGRLPSTTTPQSLEVNLNTSGNFNDTNVNKKSLSLNVRSAKGLEIAKRLIAVSDIVIENFSSRVLYRWGLGYQELCKIKPDIVYVSMSGYGHTGRNHHYTSFGPVAQAASGLTYLSGLPDKPPAGWGWSYMDDTGGMYGAMCALTGL
;
A
#
# COMPACT_ATOMS: atom_id res chain seq x y z
N MET A 1 -27.70 -7.52 -18.66
CA MET A 1 -27.31 -7.18 -17.28
C MET A 1 -25.87 -7.58 -17.08
N SER A 2 -24.99 -6.67 -16.62
CA SER A 2 -23.60 -7.02 -16.26
C SER A 2 -23.62 -7.98 -15.07
N ARG A 3 -22.71 -8.96 -15.07
CA ARG A 3 -22.56 -9.85 -13.90
C ARG A 3 -22.06 -9.03 -12.70
N PRO A 4 -22.57 -9.26 -11.47
CA PRO A 4 -22.05 -8.60 -10.29
C PRO A 4 -20.57 -8.92 -10.12
N ARG A 5 -19.78 -7.95 -9.65
CA ARG A 5 -18.36 -8.16 -9.35
C ARG A 5 -18.21 -8.75 -7.96
N ALA A 6 -17.14 -9.52 -7.73
CA ALA A 6 -16.94 -10.24 -6.47
C ALA A 6 -16.91 -9.33 -5.23
N LEU A 7 -16.37 -8.11 -5.36
CA LEU A 7 -16.27 -7.11 -4.30
C LEU A 7 -17.19 -5.90 -4.55
N GLU A 8 -18.26 -6.06 -5.29
CA GLU A 8 -19.27 -5.02 -5.44
C GLU A 8 -19.81 -4.61 -4.06
N ASN A 9 -19.87 -3.32 -3.79
CA ASN A 9 -20.25 -2.71 -2.51
C ASN A 9 -19.21 -2.81 -1.37
N VAL A 10 -18.02 -3.34 -1.60
CA VAL A 10 -16.90 -3.27 -0.64
C VAL A 10 -16.13 -1.97 -0.86
N ARG A 11 -15.93 -1.20 0.21
CA ARG A 11 -15.15 0.05 0.20
C ARG A 11 -13.84 -0.09 0.96
N VAL A 12 -12.76 0.34 0.33
CA VAL A 12 -11.39 0.28 0.88
C VAL A 12 -10.84 1.70 1.03
N VAL A 13 -10.36 2.04 2.21
CA VAL A 13 -9.55 3.24 2.45
C VAL A 13 -8.08 2.86 2.32
N ASP A 14 -7.44 3.41 1.31
CA ASP A 14 -6.06 3.11 0.93
C ASP A 14 -5.12 4.24 1.36
N PHE A 15 -4.40 4.05 2.48
CA PHE A 15 -3.36 4.97 2.95
C PHE A 15 -1.99 4.66 2.37
N SER A 16 -1.86 3.61 1.60
CA SER A 16 -0.59 3.05 1.19
C SER A 16 0.15 3.91 0.15
N TRP A 17 1.47 3.76 0.12
CA TRP A 17 2.35 4.47 -0.80
C TRP A 17 3.25 3.51 -1.58
N VAL A 18 3.82 4.00 -2.65
CA VAL A 18 4.84 3.40 -3.51
C VAL A 18 4.35 2.14 -4.19
N ARG A 19 4.57 0.93 -3.63
CA ARG A 19 4.35 -0.30 -4.39
C ARG A 19 3.46 -1.33 -3.68
N ALA A 20 3.88 -1.93 -2.58
CA ALA A 20 3.20 -3.10 -1.99
C ALA A 20 1.72 -2.85 -1.67
N GLY A 21 1.40 -1.79 -0.95
CA GLY A 21 0.02 -1.46 -0.60
C GLY A 21 -0.83 -1.03 -1.79
N PRO A 22 -0.36 -0.09 -2.63
CA PRO A 22 -1.08 0.26 -3.86
C PRO A 22 -1.29 -0.94 -4.79
N TRP A 23 -0.36 -1.90 -4.83
CA TRP A 23 -0.51 -3.14 -5.59
C TRP A 23 -1.62 -4.03 -5.01
N ALA A 24 -1.71 -4.17 -3.69
CA ALA A 24 -2.80 -4.89 -3.04
C ALA A 24 -4.17 -4.29 -3.38
N THR A 25 -4.32 -2.97 -3.22
CA THR A 25 -5.60 -2.30 -3.46
C THR A 25 -5.98 -2.23 -4.94
N ARG A 26 -5.00 -2.27 -5.86
CA ARG A 26 -5.26 -2.45 -7.30
C ARG A 26 -6.03 -3.74 -7.58
N TRP A 27 -5.63 -4.85 -6.96
CA TRP A 27 -6.30 -6.14 -7.15
C TRP A 27 -7.71 -6.14 -6.56
N LEU A 28 -7.90 -5.56 -5.38
CA LEU A 28 -9.25 -5.41 -4.81
C LEU A 28 -10.14 -4.54 -5.71
N GLY A 29 -9.61 -3.46 -6.28
CA GLY A 29 -10.33 -2.62 -7.24
C GLY A 29 -10.67 -3.37 -8.54
N ALA A 30 -9.78 -4.24 -9.04
CA ALA A 30 -10.04 -5.08 -10.20
C ALA A 30 -11.17 -6.09 -9.95
N LEU A 31 -11.31 -6.56 -8.71
CA LEU A 31 -12.41 -7.43 -8.28
C LEU A 31 -13.72 -6.68 -8.01
N GLY A 32 -13.71 -5.35 -8.07
CA GLY A 32 -14.92 -4.53 -7.99
C GLY A 32 -15.06 -3.66 -6.74
N ALA A 33 -14.11 -3.69 -5.81
CA ALA A 33 -14.13 -2.82 -4.65
C ALA A 33 -13.98 -1.34 -5.03
N GLU A 34 -14.64 -0.46 -4.29
CA GLU A 34 -14.43 0.98 -4.36
C GLU A 34 -13.17 1.34 -3.56
N ILE A 35 -12.11 1.74 -4.24
CA ILE A 35 -10.86 2.12 -3.60
C ILE A 35 -10.79 3.66 -3.47
N ILE A 36 -10.69 4.15 -2.23
CA ILE A 36 -10.48 5.56 -1.92
C ILE A 36 -9.05 5.72 -1.41
N LYS A 37 -8.18 6.23 -2.29
CA LYS A 37 -6.79 6.47 -1.98
C LYS A 37 -6.62 7.82 -1.31
N ILE A 38 -6.05 7.79 -0.12
CA ILE A 38 -5.68 9.00 0.62
C ILE A 38 -4.33 9.50 0.11
N GLU A 39 -4.34 10.68 -0.48
CA GLU A 39 -3.13 11.33 -0.97
C GLU A 39 -2.79 12.54 -0.10
N TRP A 40 -1.51 12.66 0.21
CA TRP A 40 -1.03 13.79 0.97
C TRP A 40 -0.83 15.00 0.05
N PRO A 41 -1.44 16.17 0.33
CA PRO A 41 -1.38 17.33 -0.56
C PRO A 41 0.03 17.83 -0.84
N GLU A 42 0.92 17.70 0.13
CA GLU A 42 2.31 18.19 0.07
C GLU A 42 3.32 17.09 -0.32
N ASN A 43 2.85 15.85 -0.53
CA ASN A 43 3.75 14.73 -0.78
C ASN A 43 3.70 14.26 -2.22
N GLU A 44 4.51 14.89 -3.04
CA GLU A 44 4.74 14.47 -4.41
C GLU A 44 5.60 13.19 -4.50
N ARG A 45 6.26 12.79 -3.42
CA ARG A 45 7.22 11.66 -3.42
C ARG A 45 6.63 10.34 -3.86
N GLY A 46 5.37 10.07 -3.51
CA GLY A 46 4.67 8.86 -3.96
C GLY A 46 4.35 8.82 -5.45
N ARG A 47 4.47 9.96 -6.13
CA ARG A 47 4.23 10.15 -7.56
C ARG A 47 5.50 10.43 -8.33
N LEU A 48 6.64 10.64 -7.64
CA LEU A 48 7.90 10.91 -8.32
C LEU A 48 8.27 9.76 -9.26
N PRO A 49 8.74 10.07 -10.47
CA PRO A 49 9.23 9.05 -11.38
C PRO A 49 10.40 8.31 -10.73
N SER A 50 10.54 7.06 -11.11
CA SER A 50 11.74 6.30 -10.85
C SER A 50 12.97 7.06 -11.36
N THR A 51 14.11 6.92 -10.68
CA THR A 51 15.41 7.44 -11.13
C THR A 51 15.81 6.96 -12.53
N THR A 52 15.08 6.00 -13.10
CA THR A 52 15.27 5.47 -14.45
C THR A 52 14.48 6.23 -15.53
N THR A 53 13.67 7.24 -15.15
CA THR A 53 12.96 8.05 -16.14
C THR A 53 13.96 8.93 -16.89
N PRO A 54 14.01 8.91 -18.22
CA PRO A 54 14.92 9.77 -19.00
C PRO A 54 14.70 11.25 -18.65
N GLN A 55 15.78 11.98 -18.42
CA GLN A 55 15.76 13.41 -18.08
C GLN A 55 15.12 14.32 -19.16
N SER A 56 14.87 13.77 -20.34
CA SER A 56 14.26 14.48 -21.48
C SER A 56 12.72 14.54 -21.46
N LEU A 57 12.07 13.83 -20.54
CA LEU A 57 10.62 13.89 -20.41
C LEU A 57 10.25 14.92 -19.34
N GLU A 58 9.39 15.88 -19.70
CA GLU A 58 8.71 16.71 -18.69
C GLU A 58 7.98 15.80 -17.71
N VAL A 59 8.57 15.67 -16.54
CA VAL A 59 8.03 14.80 -15.50
C VAL A 59 6.97 15.59 -14.73
N ASN A 60 5.71 15.34 -15.05
CA ASN A 60 4.63 15.74 -14.17
C ASN A 60 4.17 14.53 -13.34
N LEU A 61 3.45 14.79 -12.25
CA LEU A 61 2.98 13.76 -11.33
C LEU A 61 2.11 12.68 -11.99
N ASN A 62 1.48 12.99 -13.11
CA ASN A 62 0.58 12.10 -13.83
C ASN A 62 1.29 11.25 -14.88
N THR A 63 2.58 11.48 -15.14
CA THR A 63 3.38 10.69 -16.11
C THR A 63 4.16 9.55 -15.46
N SER A 64 4.05 9.38 -14.13
CA SER A 64 4.70 8.27 -13.43
C SER A 64 4.07 6.93 -13.80
N GLY A 65 4.78 6.10 -14.58
CA GLY A 65 4.32 4.77 -14.97
C GLY A 65 4.02 3.86 -13.77
N ASN A 66 4.86 3.91 -12.73
CA ASN A 66 4.64 3.14 -11.51
C ASN A 66 3.37 3.59 -10.75
N PHE A 67 3.14 4.90 -10.66
CA PHE A 67 1.92 5.42 -10.02
C PHE A 67 0.68 5.00 -10.83
N ASN A 68 0.71 5.19 -12.14
CA ASN A 68 -0.42 4.86 -13.00
C ASN A 68 -0.73 3.36 -13.01
N ASP A 69 0.30 2.50 -13.02
CA ASP A 69 0.14 1.04 -12.95
C ASP A 69 -0.52 0.60 -11.64
N THR A 70 -0.07 1.09 -10.51
CA THR A 70 -0.54 0.62 -9.19
C THR A 70 -1.83 1.26 -8.71
N ASN A 71 -2.27 2.37 -9.34
CA ASN A 71 -3.45 3.13 -8.90
C ASN A 71 -4.60 3.16 -9.91
N VAL A 72 -4.63 2.20 -10.81
CA VAL A 72 -5.73 2.03 -11.78
C VAL A 72 -7.06 1.90 -11.05
N ASN A 73 -8.07 2.62 -11.55
CA ASN A 73 -9.46 2.54 -11.07
C ASN A 73 -9.66 2.94 -9.60
N LYS A 74 -8.77 3.75 -9.02
CA LYS A 74 -8.93 4.30 -7.67
C LYS A 74 -9.48 5.71 -7.72
N LYS A 75 -10.27 6.07 -6.71
CA LYS A 75 -10.67 7.45 -6.43
C LYS A 75 -9.61 8.08 -5.52
N SER A 76 -9.20 9.31 -5.83
CA SER A 76 -8.23 10.06 -5.02
C SER A 76 -8.94 11.02 -4.07
N LEU A 77 -8.48 11.05 -2.83
CA LEU A 77 -8.85 12.04 -1.83
C LEU A 77 -7.57 12.70 -1.28
N SER A 78 -7.36 13.97 -1.62
CA SER A 78 -6.27 14.76 -1.05
C SER A 78 -6.61 15.17 0.38
N LEU A 79 -5.90 14.62 1.37
CA LEU A 79 -6.23 14.78 2.78
C LEU A 79 -4.98 14.75 3.68
N ASN A 80 -4.75 15.83 4.42
CA ASN A 80 -3.72 15.85 5.46
C ASN A 80 -4.27 15.25 6.76
N VAL A 81 -4.10 13.95 6.94
CA VAL A 81 -4.56 13.20 8.13
C VAL A 81 -3.81 13.55 9.41
N ARG A 82 -2.74 14.35 9.35
CA ARG A 82 -2.03 14.85 10.55
C ARG A 82 -2.65 16.12 11.11
N SER A 83 -3.53 16.78 10.38
CA SER A 83 -4.33 17.87 10.92
C SER A 83 -5.56 17.33 11.66
N ALA A 84 -6.02 18.03 12.70
CA ALA A 84 -7.19 17.60 13.47
C ALA A 84 -8.44 17.40 12.59
N LYS A 85 -8.69 18.34 11.66
CA LYS A 85 -9.81 18.26 10.72
C LYS A 85 -9.64 17.12 9.71
N GLY A 86 -8.42 16.92 9.20
CA GLY A 86 -8.15 15.81 8.28
C GLY A 86 -8.29 14.44 8.96
N LEU A 87 -7.85 14.31 10.20
CA LEU A 87 -8.04 13.11 11.00
C LEU A 87 -9.53 12.80 11.24
N GLU A 88 -10.32 13.81 11.55
CA GLU A 88 -11.78 13.67 11.70
C GLU A 88 -12.42 13.17 10.39
N ILE A 89 -12.08 13.76 9.26
CA ILE A 89 -12.59 13.36 7.94
C ILE A 89 -12.18 11.90 7.64
N ALA A 90 -10.92 11.53 7.91
CA ALA A 90 -10.45 10.16 7.73
C ALA A 90 -11.26 9.17 8.58
N LYS A 91 -11.51 9.47 9.86
CA LYS A 91 -12.32 8.65 10.75
C LYS A 91 -13.76 8.50 10.27
N ARG A 92 -14.37 9.57 9.77
CA ARG A 92 -15.72 9.52 9.17
C ARG A 92 -15.77 8.66 7.91
N LEU A 93 -14.73 8.72 7.08
CA LEU A 93 -14.62 7.86 5.90
C LEU A 93 -14.48 6.38 6.30
N ILE A 94 -13.64 6.09 7.29
CA ILE A 94 -13.45 4.72 7.81
C ILE A 94 -14.74 4.15 8.39
N ALA A 95 -15.55 4.96 9.06
CA ALA A 95 -16.85 4.54 9.62
C ALA A 95 -17.82 3.97 8.57
N VAL A 96 -17.67 4.33 7.31
CA VAL A 96 -18.50 3.88 6.18
C VAL A 96 -17.71 3.00 5.19
N SER A 97 -16.62 2.39 5.64
CA SER A 97 -15.74 1.53 4.83
C SER A 97 -15.57 0.16 5.47
N ASP A 98 -15.17 -0.83 4.68
CA ASP A 98 -15.03 -2.21 5.11
C ASP A 98 -13.58 -2.59 5.38
N ILE A 99 -12.67 -1.99 4.64
CA ILE A 99 -11.24 -2.30 4.71
C ILE A 99 -10.41 -1.03 4.84
N VAL A 100 -9.38 -1.08 5.67
CA VAL A 100 -8.28 -0.10 5.71
C VAL A 100 -6.99 -0.81 5.35
N ILE A 101 -6.23 -0.25 4.41
CA ILE A 101 -4.92 -0.77 4.00
C ILE A 101 -3.86 0.31 4.12
N GLU A 102 -2.71 -0.07 4.70
CA GLU A 102 -1.51 0.76 4.77
C GLU A 102 -0.23 -0.07 4.64
N ASN A 103 0.86 0.56 4.21
CA ASN A 103 2.16 -0.08 4.11
C ASN A 103 3.31 0.81 4.62
N PHE A 104 3.04 1.56 5.67
CA PHE A 104 4.04 2.38 6.32
C PHE A 104 4.98 1.56 7.22
N SER A 105 6.07 2.18 7.63
CA SER A 105 6.91 1.66 8.70
C SER A 105 6.09 1.45 9.98
N SER A 106 6.51 0.50 10.80
CA SER A 106 5.81 0.12 12.03
C SER A 106 5.32 1.31 12.84
N ARG A 107 4.07 1.24 13.28
CA ARG A 107 3.39 2.20 14.15
C ARG A 107 3.15 3.61 13.59
N VAL A 108 3.29 3.86 12.29
CA VAL A 108 3.02 5.19 11.72
C VAL A 108 1.55 5.56 11.90
N LEU A 109 0.61 4.72 11.47
CA LEU A 109 -0.82 4.98 11.63
C LEU A 109 -1.24 5.04 13.11
N TYR A 110 -0.63 4.26 13.97
CA TYR A 110 -0.86 4.34 15.42
C TYR A 110 -0.56 5.74 15.97
N ARG A 111 0.57 6.33 15.58
CA ARG A 111 0.94 7.70 15.99
C ARG A 111 0.00 8.77 15.44
N TRP A 112 -0.71 8.48 14.37
CA TRP A 112 -1.72 9.38 13.80
C TRP A 112 -3.12 9.16 14.39
N GLY A 113 -3.29 8.24 15.34
CA GLY A 113 -4.59 7.90 15.91
C GLY A 113 -5.50 7.10 14.99
N LEU A 114 -4.89 6.37 14.03
CA LEU A 114 -5.54 5.49 13.06
C LEU A 114 -5.06 4.03 13.19
N GLY A 115 -4.55 3.64 14.37
CA GLY A 115 -4.21 2.24 14.66
C GLY A 115 -5.45 1.37 14.81
N TYR A 116 -5.28 0.05 14.67
CA TYR A 116 -6.39 -0.91 14.71
C TYR A 116 -7.34 -0.74 15.89
N GLN A 117 -6.80 -0.57 17.12
CA GLN A 117 -7.64 -0.40 18.31
C GLN A 117 -8.54 0.85 18.27
N GLU A 118 -8.06 1.92 17.62
CA GLU A 118 -8.87 3.13 17.44
C GLU A 118 -9.91 2.94 16.34
N LEU A 119 -9.55 2.21 15.28
CA LEU A 119 -10.46 1.94 14.17
C LEU A 119 -11.61 1.01 14.61
N CYS A 120 -11.34 0.00 15.42
CA CYS A 120 -12.36 -0.90 15.98
C CYS A 120 -13.40 -0.17 16.88
N LYS A 121 -13.02 0.95 17.50
CA LYS A 121 -14.00 1.77 18.24
C LYS A 121 -14.97 2.49 17.31
N ILE A 122 -14.54 2.78 16.07
CA ILE A 122 -15.34 3.49 15.05
C ILE A 122 -16.19 2.49 14.26
N LYS A 123 -15.58 1.38 13.85
CA LYS A 123 -16.20 0.30 13.07
C LYS A 123 -15.66 -1.04 13.59
N PRO A 124 -16.43 -1.75 14.44
CA PRO A 124 -15.97 -2.97 15.11
C PRO A 124 -15.60 -4.12 14.16
N ASP A 125 -16.18 -4.18 12.99
CA ASP A 125 -15.98 -5.17 11.94
C ASP A 125 -15.01 -4.72 10.84
N ILE A 126 -14.20 -3.67 11.11
CA ILE A 126 -13.23 -3.17 10.13
C ILE A 126 -12.12 -4.20 9.87
N VAL A 127 -11.88 -4.51 8.61
CA VAL A 127 -10.70 -5.29 8.19
C VAL A 127 -9.50 -4.34 8.08
N TYR A 128 -8.47 -4.55 8.88
CA TYR A 128 -7.27 -3.71 8.87
C TYR A 128 -6.06 -4.49 8.38
N VAL A 129 -5.56 -4.15 7.21
CA VAL A 129 -4.37 -4.76 6.61
C VAL A 129 -3.20 -3.79 6.72
N SER A 130 -2.22 -4.17 7.51
CA SER A 130 -1.03 -3.38 7.78
C SER A 130 0.21 -4.14 7.30
N MET A 131 0.90 -3.58 6.32
CA MET A 131 2.04 -4.23 5.67
C MET A 131 3.33 -3.47 5.97
N SER A 132 4.33 -4.17 6.44
CA SER A 132 5.68 -3.63 6.63
C SER A 132 6.69 -4.73 6.33
N GLY A 133 7.81 -4.40 5.69
CA GLY A 133 8.78 -5.40 5.25
C GLY A 133 9.40 -6.22 6.38
N TYR A 134 9.45 -5.68 7.60
CA TYR A 134 9.88 -6.41 8.80
C TYR A 134 8.73 -6.68 9.80
N GLY A 135 7.48 -6.43 9.38
CA GLY A 135 6.31 -6.57 10.25
C GLY A 135 6.18 -5.44 11.27
N HIS A 136 5.21 -5.58 12.17
CA HIS A 136 4.91 -4.61 13.23
C HIS A 136 5.35 -5.09 14.62
N THR A 137 5.84 -6.31 14.72
CA THR A 137 6.32 -6.96 15.93
C THR A 137 7.68 -7.62 15.68
N GLY A 138 8.35 -8.11 16.74
CA GLY A 138 9.63 -8.75 16.60
C GLY A 138 10.82 -7.79 16.66
N ARG A 139 12.02 -8.36 16.68
CA ARG A 139 13.28 -7.64 16.92
C ARG A 139 13.55 -6.54 15.90
N ASN A 140 13.22 -6.78 14.62
CA ASN A 140 13.62 -5.94 13.50
C ASN A 140 12.48 -5.03 13.00
N HIS A 141 11.33 -4.98 13.68
CA HIS A 141 10.14 -4.23 13.26
C HIS A 141 10.36 -2.72 13.02
N HIS A 142 11.44 -2.16 13.59
CA HIS A 142 11.78 -0.74 13.47
C HIS A 142 12.56 -0.38 12.21
N TYR A 143 13.07 -1.37 11.47
CA TYR A 143 13.75 -1.12 10.21
C TYR A 143 12.76 -0.79 9.09
N THR A 144 13.17 0.19 8.28
CA THR A 144 12.48 0.49 7.02
C THR A 144 13.03 -0.43 5.93
N SER A 145 12.15 -0.95 5.08
CA SER A 145 12.57 -1.74 3.92
C SER A 145 11.81 -1.34 2.65
N PHE A 146 12.42 -1.69 1.55
CA PHE A 146 11.81 -1.77 0.22
C PHE A 146 11.92 -3.21 -0.27
N GLY A 147 11.22 -3.57 -1.34
CA GLY A 147 11.22 -4.91 -1.90
C GLY A 147 12.60 -5.54 -2.05
N PRO A 148 13.59 -4.87 -2.67
CA PRO A 148 14.96 -5.40 -2.79
C PRO A 148 15.63 -5.67 -1.44
N VAL A 149 15.39 -4.83 -0.44
CA VAL A 149 15.92 -5.05 0.94
C VAL A 149 15.31 -6.28 1.58
N ALA A 150 13.99 -6.45 1.49
CA ALA A 150 13.30 -7.62 1.98
C ALA A 150 13.77 -8.90 1.25
N GLN A 151 13.98 -8.85 -0.06
CA GLN A 151 14.53 -9.93 -0.85
C GLN A 151 15.93 -10.33 -0.39
N ALA A 152 16.81 -9.38 -0.15
CA ALA A 152 18.16 -9.64 0.35
C ALA A 152 18.14 -10.22 1.77
N ALA A 153 17.34 -9.64 2.67
CA ALA A 153 17.23 -10.08 4.06
C ALA A 153 16.63 -11.48 4.21
N SER A 154 15.77 -11.90 3.28
CA SER A 154 15.20 -13.28 3.26
C SER A 154 16.16 -14.34 2.73
N GLY A 155 17.32 -13.95 2.19
CA GLY A 155 18.26 -14.86 1.53
C GLY A 155 17.93 -15.16 0.06
N LEU A 156 16.77 -14.70 -0.44
CA LEU A 156 16.32 -14.97 -1.80
C LEU A 156 17.30 -14.44 -2.86
N THR A 157 17.89 -13.27 -2.63
CA THR A 157 18.92 -12.72 -3.52
C THR A 157 20.14 -13.64 -3.61
N TYR A 158 20.57 -14.21 -2.48
CA TYR A 158 21.71 -15.15 -2.44
C TYR A 158 21.40 -16.43 -3.24
N LEU A 159 20.21 -17.00 -3.04
CA LEU A 159 19.78 -18.23 -3.73
C LEU A 159 19.51 -18.05 -5.22
N SER A 160 19.33 -16.82 -5.69
CA SER A 160 19.03 -16.51 -7.10
C SER A 160 20.27 -16.34 -7.97
N GLY A 161 21.47 -16.52 -7.42
CA GLY A 161 22.74 -16.39 -8.14
C GLY A 161 23.00 -17.56 -9.09
N LEU A 162 23.86 -17.33 -10.07
CA LEU A 162 24.48 -18.38 -10.85
C LEU A 162 25.70 -18.92 -10.11
N PRO A 163 26.08 -20.20 -10.33
CA PRO A 163 27.34 -20.74 -9.82
C PRO A 163 28.52 -19.84 -10.18
N ASP A 164 29.41 -19.61 -9.24
CA ASP A 164 30.64 -18.82 -9.41
C ASP A 164 30.42 -17.35 -9.82
N LYS A 165 29.22 -16.81 -9.63
CA LYS A 165 28.88 -15.39 -9.84
C LYS A 165 28.38 -14.75 -8.56
N PRO A 166 28.57 -13.43 -8.38
CA PRO A 166 27.96 -12.71 -7.27
C PRO A 166 26.43 -12.90 -7.27
N PRO A 167 25.79 -13.00 -6.09
CA PRO A 167 24.35 -13.02 -5.98
C PRO A 167 23.69 -11.84 -6.71
N ALA A 168 22.59 -12.11 -7.40
CA ALA A 168 21.85 -11.09 -8.14
C ALA A 168 20.40 -11.03 -7.66
N GLY A 169 19.88 -9.83 -7.47
CA GLY A 169 18.46 -9.62 -7.22
C GLY A 169 17.64 -9.92 -8.49
N TRP A 170 16.36 -10.18 -8.31
CA TRP A 170 15.44 -10.45 -9.43
C TRP A 170 15.04 -9.18 -10.19
N GLY A 171 15.72 -8.08 -9.93
CA GLY A 171 15.34 -6.76 -10.45
C GLY A 171 13.99 -6.33 -9.89
N TRP A 172 13.48 -5.19 -10.30
CA TRP A 172 12.21 -4.67 -9.86
C TRP A 172 11.88 -4.94 -8.37
N SER A 173 10.65 -4.70 -7.94
CA SER A 173 10.25 -4.83 -6.53
C SER A 173 9.51 -6.15 -6.27
N TYR A 174 10.11 -7.30 -6.60
CA TYR A 174 9.47 -8.61 -6.47
C TYR A 174 8.80 -8.84 -5.10
N MET A 175 9.48 -8.47 -4.00
CA MET A 175 8.91 -8.65 -2.66
C MET A 175 7.79 -7.65 -2.34
N ASP A 176 7.78 -6.47 -2.97
CA ASP A 176 6.63 -5.55 -2.87
C ASP A 176 5.41 -6.14 -3.59
N ASP A 177 5.59 -6.70 -4.78
CA ASP A 177 4.50 -7.30 -5.54
C ASP A 177 3.95 -8.54 -4.82
N THR A 178 4.82 -9.40 -4.32
CA THR A 178 4.44 -10.57 -3.52
C THR A 178 3.73 -10.15 -2.23
N GLY A 179 4.30 -9.20 -1.50
CA GLY A 179 3.69 -8.64 -0.29
C GLY A 179 2.31 -8.02 -0.55
N GLY A 180 2.17 -7.30 -1.66
CA GLY A 180 0.88 -6.75 -2.09
C GLY A 180 -0.16 -7.82 -2.43
N MET A 181 0.24 -8.91 -3.10
CA MET A 181 -0.66 -10.04 -3.36
C MET A 181 -1.15 -10.69 -2.07
N TYR A 182 -0.24 -10.97 -1.12
CA TYR A 182 -0.62 -11.48 0.19
C TYR A 182 -1.49 -10.48 0.98
N GLY A 183 -1.20 -9.17 0.88
CA GLY A 183 -2.04 -8.13 1.47
C GLY A 183 -3.48 -8.15 0.95
N ALA A 184 -3.66 -8.33 -0.37
CA ALA A 184 -4.98 -8.49 -0.97
C ALA A 184 -5.67 -9.78 -0.48
N MET A 185 -4.94 -10.91 -0.41
CA MET A 185 -5.48 -12.17 0.12
C MET A 185 -5.90 -12.05 1.59
N CYS A 186 -5.10 -11.39 2.43
CA CYS A 186 -5.47 -11.12 3.82
C CYS A 186 -6.73 -10.27 3.94
N ALA A 187 -6.86 -9.24 3.09
CA ALA A 187 -8.08 -8.43 3.05
C ALA A 187 -9.32 -9.27 2.70
N LEU A 188 -9.22 -10.15 1.71
CA LEU A 188 -10.31 -11.06 1.30
C LEU A 188 -10.65 -12.09 2.39
N THR A 189 -9.67 -12.51 3.18
CA THR A 189 -9.89 -13.48 4.26
C THR A 189 -10.58 -12.84 5.46
N GLY A 190 -10.43 -11.52 5.65
CA GLY A 190 -11.05 -10.78 6.74
C GLY A 190 -12.49 -10.33 6.47
N LEU A 191 -12.92 -10.32 5.21
CA LEU A 191 -14.30 -10.01 4.79
C LEU A 191 -15.25 -11.20 5.05
#